data_6749d3e058b3b1aeb1fd1fa2bcaea26c
#
_entry.id   6749d3e058b3b1aeb1fd1fa2bcaea26c
#
_cell.length_a   1.000
_cell.length_b   1.000
_cell.length_c   1.000
_cell.angle_alpha   90.00
_cell.angle_beta   90.00
_cell.angle_gamma   90.00
#
_symmetry.space_group_name_H-M   'P 1'
#
loop_
_entity.id
_entity.type
_entity.pdbx_description
1 polymer ?
#
loop_
_entity_poly.entity_id
_entity_poly.type
_entity_poly.pdbx_seq_one_letter_code
_entity_poly.pdbx_strand_id
1 'polypeptide(L)'
;MPDLKYYDDDLAFKYSGVKNYFENATSAIKEMYNQVGSPVLDENGMMKKGLIIRHLVLPNNLQNSKDVLKWINDNIDKKVFVSVMAQYFPTNKAKDFPEINRKLTKEEYEEIENYLYSLDLDNGYIQELGEHEEEYVPDFEGGFKNE
;
A
#
# COMPACT_ATOMS: atom_id res chain seq x y z
N MET A 1 -8.82 2.96 7.69
CA MET A 1 -8.12 2.60 6.42
C MET A 1 -6.61 2.66 6.68
N PRO A 2 -5.99 1.55 7.10
CA PRO A 2 -4.56 1.48 7.40
C PRO A 2 -3.71 1.26 6.15
N ASP A 3 -2.43 1.63 6.24
CA ASP A 3 -1.41 1.31 5.25
C ASP A 3 -0.52 0.18 5.79
N LEU A 4 -0.24 -0.83 4.96
CA LEU A 4 0.77 -1.85 5.21
C LEU A 4 1.84 -1.73 4.13
N LYS A 5 2.93 -1.03 4.45
CA LYS A 5 3.97 -0.66 3.47
C LYS A 5 5.09 -1.68 3.36
N TYR A 6 5.50 -2.25 4.49
CA TYR A 6 6.66 -3.14 4.56
C TYR A 6 6.30 -4.46 5.20
N TYR A 7 6.75 -5.54 4.61
CA TYR A 7 6.80 -6.87 5.21
C TYR A 7 8.11 -7.05 5.98
N ASP A 8 9.19 -6.48 5.43
CA ASP A 8 10.54 -6.59 5.94
C ASP A 8 10.88 -5.37 6.83
N ASP A 9 11.27 -5.62 8.08
CA ASP A 9 11.67 -4.60 9.03
C ASP A 9 12.98 -3.90 8.66
N ASP A 10 13.88 -4.56 7.90
CA ASP A 10 15.11 -3.92 7.42
C ASP A 10 14.78 -2.87 6.35
N LEU A 11 13.82 -3.16 5.46
CA LEU A 11 13.30 -2.16 4.51
C LEU A 11 12.58 -1.02 5.22
N ALA A 12 11.76 -1.32 6.23
CA ALA A 12 11.08 -0.31 7.03
C ALA A 12 12.07 0.63 7.72
N PHE A 13 13.14 0.07 8.28
CA PHE A 13 14.20 0.86 8.90
C PHE A 13 14.99 1.66 7.86
N LYS A 14 15.35 1.05 6.74
CA LYS A 14 16.11 1.69 5.67
C LYS A 14 15.40 2.93 5.12
N TYR A 15 14.12 2.80 4.75
CA TYR A 15 13.41 3.88 4.07
C TYR A 15 12.63 4.82 5.00
N SER A 16 12.27 4.36 6.19
CA SER A 16 11.42 5.12 7.12
C SER A 16 12.01 5.29 8.52
N GLY A 17 13.13 4.65 8.84
CA GLY A 17 13.77 4.71 10.16
C GLY A 17 12.96 4.03 11.27
N VAL A 18 11.98 3.21 10.94
CA VAL A 18 11.06 2.58 11.89
C VAL A 18 11.53 1.16 12.21
N LYS A 19 11.55 0.81 13.49
CA LYS A 19 11.84 -0.54 13.98
C LYS A 19 10.55 -1.27 14.35
N ASN A 20 10.54 -2.60 14.21
CA ASN A 20 9.40 -3.46 14.53
C ASN A 20 8.12 -3.01 13.82
N TYR A 21 8.26 -2.54 12.57
CA TYR A 21 7.15 -2.02 11.79
C TYR A 21 6.10 -3.09 11.51
N PHE A 22 6.56 -4.25 11.02
CA PHE A 22 5.66 -5.30 10.55
C PHE A 22 4.78 -5.86 11.67
N GLU A 23 5.37 -6.18 12.82
CA GLU A 23 4.64 -6.69 13.98
C GLU A 23 3.58 -5.67 14.46
N ASN A 24 3.97 -4.40 14.61
CA ASN A 24 3.06 -3.36 15.08
C ASN A 24 1.94 -3.07 14.06
N ALA A 25 2.27 -2.95 12.78
CA ALA A 25 1.30 -2.67 11.74
C ALA A 25 0.29 -3.82 11.57
N THR A 26 0.77 -5.06 11.56
CA THR A 26 -0.10 -6.24 11.40
C THR A 26 -0.97 -6.48 12.62
N SER A 27 -0.45 -6.25 13.83
CA SER A 27 -1.25 -6.30 15.06
C SER A 27 -2.37 -5.26 15.05
N ALA A 28 -2.05 -4.03 14.64
CA ALA A 28 -3.05 -2.96 14.52
C ALA A 28 -4.11 -3.29 13.46
N ILE A 29 -3.73 -3.82 12.31
CA ILE A 29 -4.67 -4.23 11.24
C ILE A 29 -5.60 -5.34 11.72
N LYS A 30 -5.08 -6.36 12.42
CA LYS A 30 -5.90 -7.43 13.00
C LYS A 30 -6.90 -6.87 14.01
N GLU A 31 -6.47 -5.98 14.87
CA GLU A 31 -7.36 -5.33 15.84
C GLU A 31 -8.44 -4.48 15.15
N MET A 32 -8.08 -3.69 14.16
CA MET A 32 -9.06 -2.92 13.37
C MET A 32 -10.08 -3.84 12.70
N TYR A 33 -9.61 -4.99 12.14
CA TYR A 33 -10.51 -5.97 11.54
C TYR A 33 -11.44 -6.59 12.58
N ASN A 34 -10.94 -6.93 13.78
CA ASN A 34 -11.76 -7.47 14.88
C ASN A 34 -12.88 -6.48 15.28
N GLN A 35 -12.62 -5.18 15.24
CA GLN A 35 -13.61 -4.16 15.60
C GLN A 35 -14.69 -3.97 14.53
N VAL A 36 -14.33 -4.06 13.25
CA VAL A 36 -15.26 -3.75 12.15
C VAL A 36 -15.82 -4.99 11.46
N GLY A 37 -15.10 -6.09 11.47
CA GLY A 37 -15.50 -7.34 10.80
C GLY A 37 -15.46 -7.29 9.28
N SER A 38 -16.13 -8.24 8.65
CA SER A 38 -16.26 -8.33 7.20
C SER A 38 -16.96 -7.10 6.61
N PRO A 39 -16.62 -6.70 5.37
CA PRO A 39 -17.22 -5.55 4.72
C PRO A 39 -18.74 -5.67 4.58
N VAL A 40 -19.43 -4.57 4.81
CA VAL A 40 -20.87 -4.40 4.57
C VAL A 40 -21.04 -3.27 3.58
N LEU A 41 -21.64 -3.59 2.43
CA LEU A 41 -21.93 -2.62 1.38
C LEU A 41 -23.43 -2.26 1.41
N ASP A 42 -23.77 -1.08 0.93
CA ASP A 42 -25.15 -0.70 0.69
C ASP A 42 -25.63 -1.15 -0.69
N GLU A 43 -26.86 -0.80 -1.04
CA GLU A 43 -27.51 -1.14 -2.32
C GLU A 43 -26.81 -0.55 -3.55
N ASN A 44 -25.98 0.48 -3.35
CA ASN A 44 -25.19 1.15 -4.39
C ASN A 44 -23.73 0.63 -4.43
N GLY A 45 -23.39 -0.39 -3.63
CA GLY A 45 -22.04 -0.94 -3.54
C GLY A 45 -21.07 -0.09 -2.69
N MET A 46 -21.57 0.92 -1.97
CA MET A 46 -20.75 1.76 -1.11
C MET A 46 -20.53 1.10 0.25
N MET A 47 -19.28 1.12 0.72
CA MET A 47 -18.93 0.50 2.00
C MET A 47 -19.52 1.30 3.17
N LYS A 48 -20.40 0.66 3.94
CA LYS A 48 -20.97 1.19 5.18
C LYS A 48 -20.11 0.84 6.39
N LYS A 49 -19.48 -0.32 6.36
CA LYS A 49 -18.62 -0.84 7.42
C LYS A 49 -17.59 -1.77 6.82
N GLY A 50 -16.39 -1.78 7.36
CA GLY A 50 -15.32 -2.66 6.89
C GLY A 50 -13.95 -2.02 6.98
N LEU A 51 -12.97 -2.74 6.46
CA LEU A 51 -11.58 -2.32 6.42
C LEU A 51 -11.10 -2.27 4.97
N ILE A 52 -10.38 -1.21 4.61
CA ILE A 52 -9.59 -1.13 3.38
C ILE A 52 -8.13 -1.07 3.79
N ILE A 53 -7.34 -2.07 3.39
CA ILE A 53 -5.89 -2.09 3.61
C ILE A 53 -5.23 -1.54 2.36
N ARG A 54 -4.39 -0.53 2.50
CA ARG A 54 -3.65 0.07 1.39
C ARG A 54 -2.21 -0.41 1.40
N HIS A 55 -1.66 -0.65 0.21
CA HIS A 55 -0.26 -0.96 -0.01
C HIS A 55 0.32 -0.11 -1.14
N LEU A 56 1.44 0.58 -0.88
CA LEU A 56 2.17 1.32 -1.89
C LEU A 56 3.32 0.46 -2.41
N VAL A 57 3.31 0.19 -3.71
CA VAL A 57 4.39 -0.55 -4.39
C VAL A 57 5.61 0.36 -4.55
N LEU A 58 6.77 -0.13 -4.13
CA LEU A 58 8.05 0.56 -4.29
C LEU A 58 8.85 -0.06 -5.46
N PRO A 59 9.47 0.76 -6.33
CA PRO A 59 10.35 0.25 -7.38
C PRO A 59 11.45 -0.64 -6.82
N ASN A 60 11.85 -1.67 -7.57
CA ASN A 60 12.88 -2.65 -7.18
C ASN A 60 12.60 -3.44 -5.88
N ASN A 61 11.42 -3.28 -5.27
CA ASN A 61 11.05 -3.95 -4.02
C ASN A 61 9.78 -4.80 -4.18
N LEU A 62 9.59 -5.43 -5.36
CA LEU A 62 8.37 -6.17 -5.67
C LEU A 62 8.15 -7.37 -4.76
N GLN A 63 9.23 -8.01 -4.27
CA GLN A 63 9.09 -9.11 -3.33
C GLN A 63 8.44 -8.65 -2.02
N ASN A 64 8.81 -7.47 -1.50
CA ASN A 64 8.13 -6.87 -0.34
C ASN A 64 6.62 -6.72 -0.58
N SER A 65 6.22 -6.26 -1.77
CA SER A 65 4.80 -6.11 -2.11
C SER A 65 4.09 -7.47 -2.18
N LYS A 66 4.72 -8.48 -2.78
CA LYS A 66 4.17 -9.84 -2.82
C LYS A 66 4.00 -10.43 -1.42
N ASP A 67 4.98 -10.25 -0.54
CA ASP A 67 4.93 -10.75 0.83
C ASP A 67 3.86 -10.05 1.67
N VAL A 68 3.68 -8.72 1.49
CA VAL A 68 2.58 -7.97 2.10
C VAL A 68 1.23 -8.49 1.64
N LEU A 69 1.02 -8.63 0.33
CA LEU A 69 -0.24 -9.10 -0.25
C LEU A 69 -0.55 -10.54 0.17
N LYS A 70 0.48 -11.41 0.17
CA LYS A 70 0.33 -12.78 0.66
C LYS A 70 -0.05 -12.82 2.13
N TRP A 71 0.58 -11.99 2.97
CA TRP A 71 0.23 -11.93 4.39
C TRP A 71 -1.24 -11.52 4.60
N ILE A 72 -1.72 -10.51 3.85
CA ILE A 72 -3.13 -10.09 3.91
C ILE A 72 -4.04 -11.26 3.53
N ASN A 73 -3.74 -11.94 2.41
CA ASN A 73 -4.50 -13.09 1.92
C ASN A 73 -4.57 -14.22 2.95
N ASP A 74 -3.47 -14.51 3.64
CA ASP A 74 -3.35 -15.66 4.54
C ASP A 74 -3.85 -15.37 5.98
N ASN A 75 -3.94 -14.09 6.38
CA ASN A 75 -4.20 -13.71 7.78
C ASN A 75 -5.47 -12.88 8.01
N ILE A 76 -6.06 -12.35 6.96
CA ILE A 76 -7.29 -11.55 7.02
C ILE A 76 -8.37 -12.26 6.19
N ASP A 77 -9.64 -11.89 6.40
CA ASP A 77 -10.74 -12.41 5.59
C ASP A 77 -10.54 -12.03 4.12
N LYS A 78 -10.73 -12.98 3.21
CA LYS A 78 -10.62 -12.76 1.75
C LYS A 78 -11.57 -11.69 1.19
N LYS A 79 -12.62 -11.35 1.94
CA LYS A 79 -13.54 -10.26 1.60
C LYS A 79 -13.03 -8.88 1.95
N VAL A 80 -11.89 -8.76 2.65
CA VAL A 80 -11.28 -7.46 2.96
C VAL A 80 -10.97 -6.70 1.67
N PHE A 81 -11.15 -5.40 1.68
CA PHE A 81 -10.74 -4.57 0.55
C PHE A 81 -9.24 -4.29 0.62
N VAL A 82 -8.55 -4.55 -0.49
CA VAL A 82 -7.11 -4.29 -0.63
C VAL A 82 -6.90 -3.33 -1.79
N SER A 83 -6.38 -2.15 -1.48
CA SER A 83 -6.04 -1.13 -2.47
C SER A 83 -4.52 -1.10 -2.68
N VAL A 84 -4.08 -1.60 -3.82
CA VAL A 84 -2.69 -1.53 -4.23
C VAL A 84 -2.46 -0.23 -4.99
N MET A 85 -1.54 0.59 -4.49
CA MET A 85 -1.19 1.88 -5.09
C MET A 85 0.12 1.73 -5.86
N ALA A 86 0.07 1.89 -7.17
CA ALA A 86 1.23 1.88 -8.05
C ALA A 86 1.78 3.30 -8.32
N GLN A 87 1.14 4.31 -7.79
CA GLN A 87 1.44 5.74 -7.97
C GLN A 87 2.60 6.18 -7.05
N TYR A 88 3.71 5.47 -7.14
CA TYR A 88 4.89 5.89 -6.39
C TYR A 88 5.59 7.06 -7.10
N PHE A 89 5.83 8.12 -6.34
CA PHE A 89 6.62 9.26 -6.77
C PHE A 89 7.77 9.49 -5.79
N PRO A 90 9.04 9.52 -6.24
CA PRO A 90 10.18 9.73 -5.35
C PRO A 90 10.18 11.17 -4.81
N THR A 91 10.06 11.32 -3.50
CA THR A 91 10.08 12.62 -2.81
C THR A 91 11.05 12.58 -1.64
N ASN A 92 11.39 13.76 -1.11
CA ASN A 92 12.19 13.93 0.10
C ASN A 92 13.51 13.12 0.03
N LYS A 93 13.71 12.20 0.97
CA LYS A 93 14.92 11.36 1.08
C LYS A 93 14.98 10.20 0.06
N ALA A 94 13.98 10.01 -0.78
CA ALA A 94 14.01 8.94 -1.79
C ALA A 94 15.22 9.07 -2.74
N LYS A 95 15.68 10.30 -3.01
CA LYS A 95 16.89 10.56 -3.81
C LYS A 95 18.19 10.02 -3.20
N ASP A 96 18.19 9.71 -1.89
CA ASP A 96 19.34 9.10 -1.21
C ASP A 96 19.40 7.58 -1.47
N PHE A 97 18.36 7.00 -2.09
CA PHE A 97 18.20 5.58 -2.39
C PHE A 97 17.95 5.38 -3.89
N PRO A 98 19.01 5.22 -4.70
CA PRO A 98 18.88 5.17 -6.16
C PRO A 98 17.87 4.15 -6.67
N GLU A 99 17.69 3.03 -5.96
CA GLU A 99 16.78 1.95 -6.31
C GLU A 99 15.30 2.36 -6.26
N ILE A 100 14.95 3.34 -5.43
CA ILE A 100 13.59 3.88 -5.33
C ILE A 100 13.49 5.34 -5.80
N ASN A 101 14.57 5.92 -6.35
CA ASN A 101 14.54 7.29 -6.88
C ASN A 101 14.03 7.33 -8.33
N ARG A 102 12.95 6.62 -8.61
CA ARG A 102 12.25 6.58 -9.89
C ARG A 102 10.82 6.13 -9.71
N LYS A 103 9.99 6.32 -10.71
CA LYS A 103 8.65 5.72 -10.78
C LYS A 103 8.73 4.21 -11.04
N LEU A 104 7.63 3.50 -10.82
CA LEU A 104 7.47 2.11 -11.25
C LEU A 104 7.57 2.02 -12.78
N THR A 105 8.16 0.93 -13.27
CA THR A 105 8.06 0.59 -14.68
C THR A 105 6.74 -0.13 -14.96
N LYS A 106 6.37 -0.21 -16.24
CA LYS A 106 5.17 -0.93 -16.67
C LYS A 106 5.27 -2.43 -16.29
N GLU A 107 6.44 -3.02 -16.45
CA GLU A 107 6.71 -4.42 -16.14
C GLU A 107 6.55 -4.69 -14.64
N GLU A 108 7.05 -3.79 -13.79
CA GLU A 108 6.87 -3.88 -12.33
C GLU A 108 5.39 -3.78 -11.94
N TYR A 109 4.65 -2.88 -12.57
CA TYR A 109 3.21 -2.76 -12.38
C TYR A 109 2.48 -4.05 -12.75
N GLU A 110 2.69 -4.55 -13.97
CA GLU A 110 2.06 -5.76 -14.49
C GLU A 110 2.40 -6.99 -13.63
N GLU A 111 3.61 -7.09 -13.11
CA GLU A 111 4.03 -8.18 -12.23
C GLU A 111 3.23 -8.18 -10.92
N ILE A 112 3.04 -7.03 -10.29
CA ILE A 112 2.25 -6.93 -9.05
C ILE A 112 0.77 -7.10 -9.32
N GLU A 113 0.25 -6.57 -10.42
CA GLU A 113 -1.14 -6.76 -10.84
C GLU A 113 -1.47 -8.23 -11.04
N ASN A 114 -0.64 -8.96 -11.80
CA ASN A 114 -0.80 -10.39 -12.01
C ASN A 114 -0.71 -11.18 -10.71
N TYR A 115 0.20 -10.78 -9.80
CA TYR A 115 0.31 -11.43 -8.51
C TYR A 115 -0.94 -11.20 -7.65
N LEU A 116 -1.43 -9.96 -7.57
CA LEU A 116 -2.65 -9.62 -6.83
C LEU A 116 -3.84 -10.47 -7.30
N TYR A 117 -4.05 -10.57 -8.60
CA TYR A 117 -5.16 -11.35 -9.17
C TYR A 117 -4.96 -12.87 -9.09
N SER A 118 -3.76 -13.33 -8.77
CA SER A 118 -3.50 -14.75 -8.47
C SER A 118 -3.88 -15.17 -7.04
N LEU A 119 -4.11 -14.19 -6.15
CA LEU A 119 -4.49 -14.43 -4.76
C LEU A 119 -6.02 -14.66 -4.63
N ASP A 120 -6.43 -15.34 -3.56
CA ASP A 120 -7.85 -15.59 -3.24
C ASP A 120 -8.49 -14.41 -2.48
N LEU A 121 -8.34 -13.19 -3.03
CA LEU A 121 -8.90 -11.97 -2.49
C LEU A 121 -10.08 -11.51 -3.34
N ASP A 122 -11.29 -11.48 -2.76
CA ASP A 122 -12.52 -11.11 -3.47
C ASP A 122 -12.54 -9.63 -3.90
N ASN A 123 -11.88 -8.75 -3.16
CA ASN A 123 -11.93 -7.28 -3.31
C ASN A 123 -10.52 -6.65 -3.39
N GLY A 124 -9.59 -7.32 -4.07
CA GLY A 124 -8.29 -6.75 -4.40
C GLY A 124 -8.35 -5.92 -5.68
N TYR A 125 -7.82 -4.70 -5.65
CA TYR A 125 -7.70 -3.85 -6.84
C TYR A 125 -6.41 -3.05 -6.82
N ILE A 126 -5.92 -2.72 -8.00
CA ILE A 126 -4.74 -1.88 -8.19
C ILE A 126 -5.16 -0.64 -8.99
N GLN A 127 -4.65 0.52 -8.60
CA GLN A 127 -4.89 1.75 -9.34
C GLN A 127 -4.03 1.78 -10.61
N GLU A 128 -4.66 2.15 -11.74
CA GLU A 128 -3.96 2.31 -13.00
C GLU A 128 -2.88 3.39 -12.91
N LEU A 129 -1.80 3.22 -13.70
CA LEU A 129 -0.77 4.25 -13.85
C LEU A 129 -1.37 5.40 -14.67
N GLY A 130 -1.72 6.49 -14.02
CA GLY A 130 -2.26 7.68 -14.67
C GLY A 130 -1.18 8.53 -15.35
N GLU A 131 -1.53 9.19 -16.45
CA GLU A 131 -0.61 10.10 -17.17
C GLU A 131 -0.40 11.46 -16.47
N HIS A 132 -1.27 11.82 -15.48
CA HIS A 132 -1.33 13.16 -14.85
C HIS A 132 -1.04 13.15 -13.34
N GLU A 133 -0.27 12.20 -12.83
CA GLU A 133 -0.08 12.03 -11.38
C GLU A 133 0.81 13.10 -10.72
N GLU A 134 1.53 13.90 -11.48
CA GLU A 134 2.40 14.97 -10.94
C GLU A 134 1.59 16.11 -10.29
N GLU A 135 0.35 16.33 -10.72
CA GLU A 135 -0.53 17.38 -10.17
C GLU A 135 -1.04 17.09 -8.74
N TYR A 136 -0.98 15.81 -8.31
CA TYR A 136 -1.49 15.39 -6.99
C TYR A 136 -0.40 15.21 -5.93
N VAL A 137 0.87 15.43 -6.28
CA VAL A 137 1.95 15.38 -5.30
C VAL A 137 2.02 16.72 -4.57
N PRO A 138 1.73 16.77 -3.25
CA PRO A 138 1.87 18.01 -2.49
C PRO A 138 3.32 18.50 -2.55
N ASP A 139 3.50 19.80 -2.68
CA ASP A 139 4.82 20.42 -2.56
C ASP A 139 5.25 20.40 -1.09
N PHE A 140 5.97 19.37 -0.72
CA PHE A 140 6.50 19.21 0.65
C PHE A 140 7.68 20.14 0.96
N GLU A 141 8.22 20.86 -0.03
CA GLU A 141 9.31 21.84 0.18
C GLU A 141 8.74 23.23 0.55
N GLY A 142 7.47 23.46 0.28
CA GLY A 142 6.76 24.66 0.71
C GLY A 142 6.34 24.55 2.17
N GLY A 143 7.21 24.90 3.11
CA GLY A 143 6.82 25.08 4.52
C GLY A 143 5.61 26.03 4.63
N PHE A 144 4.75 25.81 5.62
CA PHE A 144 3.63 26.70 5.92
C PHE A 144 4.12 28.15 5.88
N LYS A 145 3.73 28.90 4.87
CA LYS A 145 3.86 30.36 4.90
C LYS A 145 2.84 30.83 5.91
N ASN A 146 3.32 31.16 7.13
CA ASN A 146 2.52 31.92 8.08
C ASN A 146 2.19 33.27 7.43
N GLU A 147 0.94 33.46 7.06
CA GLU A 147 0.38 34.80 6.88
C GLU A 147 0.09 35.42 8.25
#